data_5034f2a07db80dcafc7459f66ae11906
#
_entry.id   5034f2a07db80dcafc7459f66ae11906
#
_cell.length_a   1.000
_cell.length_b   1.000
_cell.length_c   1.000
_cell.angle_alpha   90.00
_cell.angle_beta   90.00
_cell.angle_gamma   90.00
#
_symmetry.space_group_name_H-M   'P 1'
#
loop_
_entity.id
_entity.type
_entity.pdbx_description
1 polymer ?
#
loop_
_entity_poly.entity_id
_entity_poly.type
_entity_poly.pdbx_seq_one_letter_code
_entity_poly.pdbx_strand_id
1 'polypeptide(L)'
;MKSLIELNNISFEYNNNEILKNINLEIEEGEKIALIGKSGAGKSTLISILNGTKRQTYGDIKIYGKNFNNLHNSQKRKIGTIWQDLRLIDDLSAEQNVNCGLLSNQNLISTFKNLLNISSFHKAHKCMELCQLNSRIYSKNLKNMSGGQKQRIAISRSIIQEPEILFADEPFNNLDPKLCDYLKNLFISRLNNYKIKFPNTILFSLHKIELIDGFTRVIGLKNGEISLDILRDELRDFHLKNIY
;
A
#
# COMPACT_ATOMS: atom_id res chain seq x y z
N MET A 1 -13.22 12.19 16.14
CA MET A 1 -12.17 11.14 16.18
C MET A 1 -10.82 11.81 15.98
N LYS A 2 -9.72 11.22 16.40
CA LYS A 2 -8.40 11.86 16.25
C LYS A 2 -7.85 11.53 14.87
N SER A 3 -7.46 12.55 14.09
CA SER A 3 -6.84 12.35 12.79
C SER A 3 -5.56 11.52 12.92
N LEU A 4 -5.44 10.46 12.10
CA LEU A 4 -4.27 9.59 12.04
C LEU A 4 -3.19 10.20 11.14
N ILE A 5 -3.62 10.81 10.02
CA ILE A 5 -2.77 11.46 9.02
C ILE A 5 -3.39 12.80 8.67
N GLU A 6 -2.57 13.84 8.66
CA GLU A 6 -2.96 15.22 8.29
C GLU A 6 -1.99 15.73 7.23
N LEU A 7 -2.51 16.16 6.11
CA LEU A 7 -1.80 16.90 5.06
C LEU A 7 -2.34 18.32 5.02
N ASN A 8 -1.46 19.30 5.18
CA ASN A 8 -1.81 20.71 5.15
C ASN A 8 -1.03 21.40 4.04
N ASN A 9 -1.74 21.86 3.01
CA ASN A 9 -1.22 22.60 1.86
C ASN A 9 -0.02 21.90 1.18
N ILE A 10 -0.11 20.56 1.01
CA ILE A 10 0.97 19.79 0.40
C ILE A 10 1.05 20.09 -1.07
N SER A 11 2.20 20.60 -1.52
CA SER A 11 2.58 20.70 -2.94
C SER A 11 3.88 19.96 -3.19
N PHE A 12 4.01 19.41 -4.41
CA PHE A 12 5.22 18.73 -4.85
C PHE A 12 5.55 19.10 -6.28
N GLU A 13 6.78 19.59 -6.47
CA GLU A 13 7.34 19.96 -7.77
C GLU A 13 8.44 18.98 -8.19
N TYR A 14 8.47 18.67 -9.47
CA TYR A 14 9.54 17.89 -10.09
C TYR A 14 9.91 18.48 -11.44
N ASN A 15 11.18 18.86 -11.63
CA ASN A 15 11.68 19.51 -12.86
C ASN A 15 10.82 20.72 -13.28
N ASN A 16 10.54 21.62 -12.35
CA ASN A 16 9.69 22.82 -12.54
C ASN A 16 8.23 22.52 -12.93
N ASN A 17 7.80 21.27 -12.83
CA ASN A 17 6.40 20.90 -13.01
C ASN A 17 5.76 20.61 -11.65
N GLU A 18 4.67 21.28 -11.35
CA GLU A 18 3.89 21.04 -10.14
C GLU A 18 3.02 19.80 -10.35
N ILE A 19 3.38 18.72 -9.65
CA ILE A 19 2.71 17.40 -9.73
C ILE A 19 1.56 17.30 -8.74
N LEU A 20 1.72 17.88 -7.53
CA LEU A 20 0.65 18.00 -6.54
C LEU A 20 0.52 19.46 -6.14
N LYS A 21 -0.73 19.91 -5.97
CA LYS A 21 -1.09 21.31 -5.76
C LYS A 21 -2.00 21.43 -4.56
N ASN A 22 -1.48 22.06 -3.51
CA ASN A 22 -2.25 22.44 -2.33
C ASN A 22 -3.17 21.32 -1.80
N ILE A 23 -2.64 20.11 -1.64
CA ILE A 23 -3.40 18.97 -1.12
C ILE A 23 -3.65 19.18 0.37
N ASN A 24 -4.91 19.23 0.74
CA ASN A 24 -5.40 19.21 2.11
C ASN A 24 -6.20 17.91 2.30
N LEU A 25 -5.79 17.09 3.26
CA LEU A 25 -6.41 15.78 3.47
C LEU A 25 -6.23 15.33 4.91
N GLU A 26 -7.31 14.88 5.52
CA GLU A 26 -7.29 14.21 6.81
C GLU A 26 -7.75 12.76 6.64
N ILE A 27 -7.02 11.83 7.25
CA ILE A 27 -7.36 10.40 7.26
C ILE A 27 -7.50 9.96 8.71
N GLU A 28 -8.65 9.36 9.03
CA GLU A 28 -8.93 8.80 10.34
C GLU A 28 -8.48 7.34 10.45
N GLU A 29 -8.29 6.87 11.67
CA GLU A 29 -7.97 5.47 11.92
C GLU A 29 -9.16 4.58 11.51
N GLY A 30 -8.85 3.52 10.77
CA GLY A 30 -9.85 2.54 10.31
C GLY A 30 -10.43 2.83 8.93
N GLU A 31 -10.18 3.99 8.34
CA GLU A 31 -10.66 4.30 7.00
C GLU A 31 -10.08 3.35 5.93
N LYS A 32 -10.94 3.00 4.98
CA LYS A 32 -10.61 2.23 3.79
C LYS A 32 -10.79 3.14 2.57
N ILE A 33 -9.69 3.70 2.08
CA ILE A 33 -9.70 4.77 1.08
C ILE A 33 -9.31 4.24 -0.29
N ALA A 34 -10.20 4.44 -1.28
CA ALA A 34 -9.92 4.26 -2.69
C ALA A 34 -9.46 5.60 -3.29
N LEU A 35 -8.20 5.66 -3.77
CA LEU A 35 -7.65 6.81 -4.47
C LEU A 35 -7.79 6.60 -5.98
N ILE A 36 -8.58 7.41 -6.66
CA ILE A 36 -8.87 7.31 -8.09
C ILE A 36 -8.40 8.53 -8.86
N GLY A 37 -8.27 8.39 -10.18
CA GLY A 37 -7.86 9.47 -11.09
C GLY A 37 -7.13 8.93 -12.31
N LYS A 38 -7.04 9.75 -13.34
CA LYS A 38 -6.31 9.41 -14.58
C LYS A 38 -4.85 9.07 -14.32
N SER A 39 -4.21 8.38 -15.28
CA SER A 39 -2.74 8.25 -15.28
C SER A 39 -2.12 9.66 -15.29
N GLY A 40 -1.07 9.86 -14.48
CA GLY A 40 -0.44 11.18 -14.34
C GLY A 40 -1.16 12.17 -13.40
N ALA A 41 -2.29 11.83 -12.78
CA ALA A 41 -3.01 12.72 -11.85
C ALA A 41 -2.26 13.02 -10.53
N GLY A 42 -1.16 12.31 -10.23
CA GLY A 42 -0.36 12.51 -9.01
C GLY A 42 -0.54 11.43 -7.94
N LYS A 43 -1.33 10.36 -8.18
CA LYS A 43 -1.62 9.30 -7.19
C LYS A 43 -0.37 8.65 -6.59
N SER A 44 0.55 8.17 -7.44
CA SER A 44 1.81 7.55 -7.00
C SER A 44 2.72 8.51 -6.25
N THR A 45 2.68 9.80 -6.63
CA THR A 45 3.42 10.87 -5.94
C THR A 45 2.83 11.12 -4.55
N LEU A 46 1.50 11.21 -4.42
CA LEU A 46 0.83 11.35 -3.13
C LEU A 46 1.17 10.16 -2.20
N ILE A 47 1.07 8.93 -2.70
CA ILE A 47 1.46 7.74 -1.95
C ILE A 47 2.94 7.79 -1.52
N SER A 48 3.83 8.27 -2.40
CA SER A 48 5.26 8.40 -2.09
C SER A 48 5.55 9.45 -1.01
N ILE A 49 4.73 10.48 -0.90
CA ILE A 49 4.82 11.48 0.17
C ILE A 49 4.27 10.90 1.47
N LEU A 50 3.10 10.25 1.42
CA LEU A 50 2.45 9.63 2.59
C LEU A 50 3.33 8.56 3.26
N ASN A 51 4.09 7.80 2.49
CA ASN A 51 5.01 6.78 3.03
C ASN A 51 6.43 7.30 3.32
N GLY A 52 6.68 8.59 3.09
CA GLY A 52 7.92 9.28 3.39
C GLY A 52 9.09 9.00 2.44
N THR A 53 8.85 8.38 1.27
CA THR A 53 9.92 8.16 0.27
C THR A 53 10.18 9.38 -0.60
N LYS A 54 9.20 10.27 -0.72
CA LYS A 54 9.37 11.60 -1.29
C LYS A 54 9.05 12.65 -0.23
N ARG A 55 9.81 13.73 -0.25
CA ARG A 55 9.54 14.90 0.58
C ARG A 55 8.76 15.91 -0.25
N GLN A 56 7.70 16.45 0.31
CA GLN A 56 6.93 17.53 -0.29
C GLN A 56 7.81 18.78 -0.48
N THR A 57 7.48 19.62 -1.48
CA THR A 57 8.15 20.89 -1.70
C THR A 57 7.62 21.95 -0.73
N TYR A 58 6.29 21.97 -0.50
CA TYR A 58 5.61 22.88 0.41
C TYR A 58 4.60 22.11 1.27
N GLY A 59 4.23 22.72 2.40
CA GLY A 59 3.23 22.20 3.32
C GLY A 59 3.79 21.24 4.38
N ASP A 60 2.90 20.78 5.25
CA ASP A 60 3.22 19.93 6.39
C ASP A 60 2.43 18.64 6.37
N ILE A 61 3.12 17.52 6.68
CA ILE A 61 2.50 16.21 6.87
C ILE A 61 2.70 15.74 8.31
N LYS A 62 1.61 15.34 8.95
CA LYS A 62 1.65 14.70 10.26
C LYS A 62 1.05 13.31 10.18
N ILE A 63 1.72 12.36 10.83
CA ILE A 63 1.22 11.00 11.05
C ILE A 63 1.35 10.71 12.55
N TYR A 64 0.31 10.17 13.15
CA TYR A 64 0.22 10.03 14.62
C TYR A 64 0.42 11.38 15.37
N GLY A 65 -0.01 12.51 14.76
CA GLY A 65 0.14 13.86 15.31
C GLY A 65 1.57 14.41 15.30
N LYS A 66 2.51 13.78 14.60
CA LYS A 66 3.92 14.19 14.49
C LYS A 66 4.33 14.32 13.03
N ASN A 67 5.20 15.27 12.72
CA ASN A 67 5.83 15.33 11.40
C ASN A 67 6.55 14.01 11.10
N PHE A 68 6.48 13.55 9.84
CA PHE A 68 7.02 12.25 9.44
C PHE A 68 8.49 12.06 9.84
N ASN A 69 9.31 13.11 9.74
CA ASN A 69 10.72 13.06 10.12
C ASN A 69 10.93 12.81 11.62
N ASN A 70 9.97 13.22 12.45
CA ASN A 70 10.00 13.11 13.92
C ASN A 70 9.32 11.81 14.41
N LEU A 71 8.85 10.95 13.50
CA LEU A 71 8.33 9.64 13.86
C LEU A 71 9.46 8.76 14.40
N HIS A 72 9.21 8.11 15.51
CA HIS A 72 10.09 7.07 16.02
C HIS A 72 10.14 5.88 15.05
N ASN A 73 11.25 5.17 15.01
CA ASN A 73 11.39 4.01 14.12
C ASN A 73 10.28 2.96 14.30
N SER A 74 9.80 2.75 15.53
CA SER A 74 8.66 1.87 15.81
C SER A 74 7.36 2.33 15.15
N GLN A 75 7.13 3.64 15.00
CA GLN A 75 5.96 4.19 14.30
C GLN A 75 6.11 4.08 12.78
N LYS A 76 7.31 4.35 12.24
CA LYS A 76 7.59 4.17 10.80
C LYS A 76 7.39 2.71 10.36
N ARG A 77 7.74 1.75 11.20
CA ARG A 77 7.55 0.31 10.95
C ARG A 77 6.08 -0.11 10.84
N LYS A 78 5.16 0.68 11.40
CA LYS A 78 3.72 0.43 11.32
C LYS A 78 3.10 0.89 9.99
N ILE A 79 3.89 1.52 9.13
CA ILE A 79 3.49 1.97 7.81
C ILE A 79 4.04 1.00 6.78
N GLY A 80 3.15 0.30 6.09
CA GLY A 80 3.47 -0.59 4.98
C GLY A 80 3.24 0.08 3.63
N THR A 81 3.92 -0.41 2.59
CA THR A 81 3.70 0.07 1.22
C THR A 81 3.77 -1.08 0.23
N ILE A 82 2.80 -1.14 -0.69
CA ILE A 82 2.87 -1.92 -1.92
C ILE A 82 3.16 -0.94 -3.07
N TRP A 83 4.30 -1.14 -3.73
CA TRP A 83 4.78 -0.28 -4.80
C TRP A 83 4.27 -0.76 -6.15
N GLN A 84 4.05 0.16 -7.10
CA GLN A 84 3.67 -0.18 -8.47
C GLN A 84 4.76 -1.00 -9.18
N ASP A 85 6.05 -0.69 -8.93
CA ASP A 85 7.22 -1.41 -9.44
C ASP A 85 7.57 -2.67 -8.61
N LEU A 86 6.73 -3.03 -7.64
CA LEU A 86 6.82 -4.15 -6.70
C LEU A 86 8.08 -4.16 -5.81
N ARG A 87 9.18 -3.58 -6.22
CA ARG A 87 10.50 -3.54 -5.52
C ARG A 87 10.92 -4.91 -4.97
N LEU A 88 10.73 -5.94 -5.76
CA LEU A 88 11.20 -7.29 -5.42
C LEU A 88 12.68 -7.44 -5.81
N ILE A 89 13.37 -8.33 -5.12
CA ILE A 89 14.79 -8.62 -5.35
C ILE A 89 14.87 -9.88 -6.19
N ASP A 90 15.27 -9.77 -7.45
CA ASP A 90 15.25 -10.86 -8.43
C ASP A 90 16.14 -12.05 -8.08
N ASP A 91 17.25 -11.82 -7.36
CA ASP A 91 18.18 -12.87 -6.95
C ASP A 91 17.75 -13.64 -5.69
N LEU A 92 16.68 -13.19 -5.01
CA LEU A 92 16.08 -13.90 -3.89
C LEU A 92 14.94 -14.81 -4.32
N SER A 93 14.69 -15.88 -3.54
CA SER A 93 13.49 -16.69 -3.70
C SER A 93 12.22 -15.92 -3.34
N ALA A 94 11.04 -16.46 -3.70
CA ALA A 94 9.76 -15.86 -3.34
C ALA A 94 9.59 -15.72 -1.81
N GLU A 95 9.87 -16.78 -1.06
CA GLU A 95 9.79 -16.79 0.41
C GLU A 95 10.78 -15.82 1.06
N GLN A 96 12.00 -15.70 0.51
CA GLN A 96 12.98 -14.71 0.97
C GLN A 96 12.50 -13.27 0.72
N ASN A 97 11.93 -13.01 -0.47
CA ASN A 97 11.33 -11.71 -0.76
C ASN A 97 10.20 -11.35 0.21
N VAL A 98 9.32 -12.31 0.52
CA VAL A 98 8.26 -12.09 1.51
C VAL A 98 8.88 -11.82 2.88
N ASN A 99 9.87 -12.60 3.28
CA ASN A 99 10.55 -12.46 4.57
C ASN A 99 11.27 -11.12 4.74
N CYS A 100 11.68 -10.46 3.62
CA CYS A 100 12.20 -9.10 3.66
C CYS A 100 11.22 -8.09 4.31
N GLY A 101 9.91 -8.35 4.30
CA GLY A 101 8.92 -7.52 5.01
C GLY A 101 9.15 -7.45 6.53
N LEU A 102 9.84 -8.41 7.12
CA LEU A 102 10.18 -8.43 8.55
C LEU A 102 11.45 -7.63 8.89
N LEU A 103 12.25 -7.23 7.89
CA LEU A 103 13.54 -6.56 8.11
C LEU A 103 13.41 -5.24 8.87
N SER A 104 12.32 -4.54 8.67
CA SER A 104 12.02 -3.30 9.40
C SER A 104 11.89 -3.51 10.92
N ASN A 105 11.61 -4.74 11.38
CA ASN A 105 11.30 -5.06 12.78
C ASN A 105 12.51 -5.58 13.59
N GLN A 106 13.68 -5.74 12.97
CA GLN A 106 14.81 -6.43 13.59
C GLN A 106 16.11 -5.62 13.55
N ASN A 107 17.03 -5.89 14.47
CA ASN A 107 18.40 -5.40 14.40
C ASN A 107 19.14 -6.09 13.24
N LEU A 108 20.03 -5.39 12.55
CA LEU A 108 20.74 -5.86 11.35
C LEU A 108 21.35 -7.29 11.48
N ILE A 109 21.83 -7.64 12.67
CA ILE A 109 22.47 -8.96 12.93
C ILE A 109 21.41 -10.07 13.03
N SER A 110 20.27 -9.83 13.67
CA SER A 110 19.18 -10.81 13.75
C SER A 110 18.47 -10.98 12.42
N THR A 111 18.44 -9.90 11.63
CA THR A 111 17.94 -9.85 10.26
C THR A 111 18.71 -10.81 9.35
N PHE A 112 20.05 -10.76 9.37
CA PHE A 112 20.91 -11.63 8.55
C PHE A 112 20.76 -13.11 8.94
N LYS A 113 20.67 -13.40 10.23
CA LYS A 113 20.43 -14.77 10.74
C LYS A 113 19.06 -15.31 10.32
N ASN A 114 18.03 -14.47 10.30
CA ASN A 114 16.66 -14.90 9.91
C ASN A 114 16.47 -15.02 8.40
N LEU A 115 17.21 -14.27 7.57
CA LEU A 115 17.24 -14.47 6.12
C LEU A 115 17.82 -15.84 5.74
N LEU A 116 18.75 -16.35 6.53
CA LEU A 116 19.42 -17.65 6.30
C LEU A 116 18.75 -18.81 7.05
N ASN A 117 17.84 -18.57 7.99
CA ASN A 117 17.31 -19.58 8.89
C ASN A 117 15.95 -20.10 8.40
N ILE A 118 15.92 -21.33 7.93
CA ILE A 118 14.76 -22.04 7.35
C ILE A 118 13.54 -22.04 8.28
N SER A 119 13.74 -21.98 9.61
CA SER A 119 12.66 -21.94 10.60
C SER A 119 11.83 -20.65 10.57
N SER A 120 12.32 -19.57 9.93
CA SER A 120 11.62 -18.27 9.87
C SER A 120 10.59 -18.16 8.75
N PHE A 121 10.54 -19.10 7.79
CA PHE A 121 9.65 -19.00 6.64
C PHE A 121 8.19 -19.39 6.91
N HIS A 122 7.88 -19.96 8.07
CA HIS A 122 6.51 -20.38 8.38
C HIS A 122 5.48 -19.23 8.26
N LYS A 123 5.82 -18.04 8.75
CA LYS A 123 4.94 -16.86 8.60
C LYS A 123 4.87 -16.39 7.14
N ALA A 124 6.00 -16.42 6.41
CA ALA A 124 6.05 -16.09 4.99
C ALA A 124 5.15 -17.04 4.17
N HIS A 125 5.24 -18.35 4.41
CA HIS A 125 4.41 -19.35 3.74
C HIS A 125 2.92 -19.11 3.99
N LYS A 126 2.51 -18.79 5.21
CA LYS A 126 1.12 -18.43 5.51
C LYS A 126 0.65 -17.18 4.75
N CYS A 127 1.48 -16.15 4.64
CA CYS A 127 1.15 -14.97 3.86
C CYS A 127 1.04 -15.28 2.37
N MET A 128 1.93 -16.14 1.85
CA MET A 128 1.90 -16.58 0.46
C MET A 128 0.67 -17.44 0.15
N GLU A 129 0.28 -18.32 1.08
CA GLU A 129 -0.93 -19.12 0.98
C GLU A 129 -2.20 -18.24 0.99
N LEU A 130 -2.28 -17.23 1.86
CA LEU A 130 -3.34 -16.23 1.84
C LEU A 130 -3.44 -15.51 0.49
N CYS A 131 -2.31 -15.31 -0.20
CA CYS A 131 -2.29 -14.75 -1.55
C CYS A 131 -2.48 -15.82 -2.64
N GLN A 132 -2.93 -17.02 -2.30
CA GLN A 132 -3.16 -18.16 -3.22
C GLN A 132 -1.94 -18.52 -4.08
N LEU A 133 -0.73 -18.35 -3.54
CA LEU A 133 0.49 -18.80 -4.20
C LEU A 133 0.70 -20.29 -3.96
N ASN A 134 1.06 -21.03 -5.02
CA ASN A 134 1.34 -22.44 -4.92
C ASN A 134 2.68 -22.67 -4.21
N SER A 135 2.74 -23.62 -3.26
CA SER A 135 3.95 -23.94 -2.49
C SER A 135 5.15 -24.34 -3.35
N ARG A 136 4.92 -24.87 -4.56
CA ARG A 136 5.98 -25.24 -5.52
C ARG A 136 6.86 -24.08 -5.97
N ILE A 137 6.42 -22.82 -5.77
CA ILE A 137 7.19 -21.63 -6.18
C ILE A 137 7.89 -20.95 -5.01
N TYR A 138 7.67 -21.35 -3.77
CA TYR A 138 8.16 -20.61 -2.60
C TYR A 138 9.69 -20.46 -2.61
N SER A 139 10.41 -21.54 -2.89
CA SER A 139 11.87 -21.54 -2.97
C SER A 139 12.45 -21.13 -4.34
N LYS A 140 11.58 -20.80 -5.32
CA LYS A 140 12.04 -20.43 -6.67
C LYS A 140 12.40 -18.96 -6.75
N ASN A 141 13.40 -18.64 -7.57
CA ASN A 141 13.78 -17.27 -7.90
C ASN A 141 12.71 -16.58 -8.75
N LEU A 142 12.64 -15.25 -8.66
CA LEU A 142 11.62 -14.45 -9.31
C LEU A 142 11.77 -14.35 -10.84
N LYS A 143 12.97 -14.62 -11.39
CA LYS A 143 13.28 -14.40 -12.82
C LYS A 143 12.25 -15.01 -13.78
N ASN A 144 11.74 -16.19 -13.44
CA ASN A 144 10.81 -16.94 -14.28
C ASN A 144 9.34 -16.87 -13.78
N MET A 145 9.01 -15.93 -12.93
CA MET A 145 7.65 -15.78 -12.40
C MET A 145 6.82 -14.83 -13.25
N SER A 146 5.54 -15.14 -13.39
CA SER A 146 4.58 -14.25 -14.05
C SER A 146 4.38 -12.95 -13.25
N GLY A 147 3.92 -11.88 -13.93
CA GLY A 147 3.60 -10.61 -13.29
C GLY A 147 2.61 -10.76 -12.14
N GLY A 148 1.58 -11.60 -12.30
CA GLY A 148 0.61 -11.87 -11.24
C GLY A 148 1.18 -12.65 -10.06
N GLN A 149 2.18 -13.54 -10.28
CA GLN A 149 2.90 -14.17 -9.18
C GLN A 149 3.75 -13.17 -8.40
N LYS A 150 4.51 -12.33 -9.12
CA LYS A 150 5.32 -11.24 -8.52
C LYS A 150 4.43 -10.27 -7.73
N GLN A 151 3.26 -9.90 -8.26
CA GLN A 151 2.30 -9.04 -7.58
C GLN A 151 1.85 -9.65 -6.24
N ARG A 152 1.47 -10.93 -6.23
CA ARG A 152 1.05 -11.64 -5.02
C ARG A 152 2.18 -11.79 -4.00
N ILE A 153 3.42 -11.96 -4.44
CA ILE A 153 4.60 -11.96 -3.56
C ILE A 153 4.79 -10.58 -2.91
N ALA A 154 4.64 -9.49 -3.65
CA ALA A 154 4.72 -8.14 -3.10
C ALA A 154 3.60 -7.86 -2.07
N ILE A 155 2.37 -8.33 -2.35
CA ILE A 155 1.26 -8.27 -1.40
C ILE A 155 1.59 -9.11 -0.14
N SER A 156 2.07 -10.35 -0.29
CA SER A 156 2.47 -11.21 0.84
C SER A 156 3.55 -10.57 1.69
N ARG A 157 4.53 -9.88 1.06
CA ARG A 157 5.58 -9.13 1.76
C ARG A 157 5.02 -7.96 2.58
N SER A 158 3.97 -7.29 2.11
CA SER A 158 3.33 -6.23 2.87
C SER A 158 2.51 -6.77 4.06
N ILE A 159 1.85 -7.93 3.88
CA ILE A 159 1.04 -8.58 4.93
C ILE A 159 1.92 -9.08 6.07
N ILE A 160 3.07 -9.70 5.78
CA ILE A 160 3.95 -10.27 6.81
C ILE A 160 4.48 -9.21 7.80
N GLN A 161 4.57 -7.95 7.36
CA GLN A 161 4.95 -6.81 8.19
C GLN A 161 3.91 -6.49 9.27
N GLU A 162 2.64 -6.88 9.06
CA GLU A 162 1.48 -6.55 9.90
C GLU A 162 1.37 -5.03 10.17
N PRO A 163 1.35 -4.19 9.14
CA PRO A 163 1.30 -2.75 9.31
C PRO A 163 -0.05 -2.29 9.88
N GLU A 164 -0.07 -1.16 10.60
CA GLU A 164 -1.32 -0.49 11.02
C GLU A 164 -1.91 0.35 9.87
N ILE A 165 -1.03 0.95 9.05
CA ILE A 165 -1.36 1.76 7.88
C ILE A 165 -0.75 1.09 6.65
N LEU A 166 -1.51 0.91 5.58
CA LEU A 166 -1.00 0.38 4.32
C LEU A 166 -1.36 1.32 3.16
N PHE A 167 -0.33 1.82 2.51
CA PHE A 167 -0.45 2.51 1.23
C PHE A 167 -0.16 1.54 0.10
N ALA A 168 -0.98 1.54 -0.96
CA ALA A 168 -0.74 0.66 -2.09
C ALA A 168 -0.97 1.38 -3.41
N ASP A 169 0.04 1.30 -4.28
CA ASP A 169 -0.04 1.86 -5.62
C ASP A 169 -0.35 0.73 -6.61
N GLU A 170 -1.61 0.71 -7.08
CA GLU A 170 -2.15 -0.27 -8.01
C GLU A 170 -1.91 -1.74 -7.59
N PRO A 171 -2.31 -2.13 -6.36
CA PRO A 171 -1.91 -3.42 -5.78
C PRO A 171 -2.48 -4.64 -6.51
N PHE A 172 -3.49 -4.45 -7.36
CA PHE A 172 -4.20 -5.55 -8.03
C PHE A 172 -3.92 -5.63 -9.53
N ASN A 173 -2.91 -4.90 -10.04
CA ASN A 173 -2.50 -5.00 -11.43
C ASN A 173 -1.99 -6.42 -11.76
N ASN A 174 -2.17 -6.83 -13.01
CA ASN A 174 -1.76 -8.15 -13.52
C ASN A 174 -2.42 -9.35 -12.83
N LEU A 175 -3.54 -9.14 -12.12
CA LEU A 175 -4.34 -10.20 -11.51
C LEU A 175 -5.66 -10.37 -12.25
N ASP A 176 -6.18 -11.59 -12.27
CA ASP A 176 -7.51 -11.86 -12.78
C ASP A 176 -8.60 -11.28 -11.85
N PRO A 177 -9.82 -11.01 -12.38
CA PRO A 177 -10.85 -10.33 -11.60
C PRO A 177 -11.24 -11.05 -10.31
N LYS A 178 -11.34 -12.38 -10.32
CA LYS A 178 -11.71 -13.18 -9.13
C LYS A 178 -10.67 -13.04 -8.03
N LEU A 179 -9.40 -13.09 -8.42
CA LEU A 179 -8.29 -12.96 -7.49
C LEU A 179 -8.16 -11.52 -6.97
N CYS A 180 -8.44 -10.51 -7.81
CA CYS A 180 -8.53 -9.11 -7.36
C CYS A 180 -9.56 -8.95 -6.25
N ASP A 181 -10.80 -9.44 -6.45
CA ASP A 181 -11.86 -9.35 -5.45
C ASP A 181 -11.52 -10.10 -4.17
N TYR A 182 -10.95 -11.29 -4.30
CA TYR A 182 -10.52 -12.07 -3.14
C TYR A 182 -9.47 -11.31 -2.32
N LEU A 183 -8.40 -10.83 -2.94
CA LEU A 183 -7.32 -10.13 -2.25
C LEU A 183 -7.78 -8.79 -1.69
N LYS A 184 -8.62 -8.05 -2.41
CA LYS A 184 -9.26 -6.84 -1.92
C LYS A 184 -10.04 -7.14 -0.62
N ASN A 185 -10.86 -8.18 -0.63
CA ASN A 185 -11.68 -8.55 0.51
C ASN A 185 -10.85 -9.00 1.73
N LEU A 186 -9.66 -9.55 1.56
CA LEU A 186 -8.74 -9.80 2.68
C LEU A 186 -8.39 -8.52 3.43
N PHE A 187 -8.14 -7.41 2.72
CA PHE A 187 -7.82 -6.12 3.34
C PHE A 187 -9.07 -5.41 3.90
N ILE A 188 -10.20 -5.52 3.23
CA ILE A 188 -11.45 -4.87 3.63
C ILE A 188 -12.07 -5.58 4.84
N SER A 189 -12.31 -6.90 4.74
CA SER A 189 -13.03 -7.69 5.76
C SER A 189 -12.14 -8.21 6.87
N ARG A 190 -10.80 -8.23 6.67
CA ARG A 190 -9.79 -8.73 7.63
C ARG A 190 -10.02 -10.18 8.06
N LEU A 191 -10.81 -10.92 7.30
CA LEU A 191 -11.13 -12.32 7.60
C LEU A 191 -9.99 -13.22 7.10
N ASN A 192 -9.34 -13.91 8.03
CA ASN A 192 -8.35 -14.93 7.70
C ASN A 192 -8.24 -15.99 8.81
N ASN A 193 -7.85 -17.20 8.42
CA ASN A 193 -7.72 -18.33 9.32
C ASN A 193 -6.35 -18.42 10.02
N TYR A 194 -5.39 -17.55 9.67
CA TYR A 194 -4.00 -17.67 10.13
C TYR A 194 -3.64 -16.75 11.29
N LYS A 195 -4.59 -16.00 11.83
CA LYS A 195 -4.36 -14.99 12.89
C LYS A 195 -3.33 -13.92 12.51
N ILE A 196 -3.19 -13.62 11.19
CA ILE A 196 -2.34 -12.56 10.70
C ILE A 196 -3.10 -11.24 10.82
N LYS A 197 -2.43 -10.22 11.34
CA LYS A 197 -3.03 -8.88 11.49
C LYS A 197 -3.00 -8.15 10.15
N PHE A 198 -4.16 -7.67 9.71
CA PHE A 198 -4.31 -6.80 8.56
C PHE A 198 -4.34 -5.34 8.98
N PRO A 199 -3.94 -4.40 8.09
CA PRO A 199 -3.93 -2.98 8.41
C PRO A 199 -5.33 -2.46 8.77
N ASN A 200 -5.38 -1.59 9.77
CA ASN A 200 -6.61 -0.91 10.15
C ASN A 200 -6.99 0.15 9.13
N THR A 201 -6.03 0.92 8.66
CA THR A 201 -6.20 2.01 7.72
C THR A 201 -5.50 1.67 6.41
N ILE A 202 -6.19 1.82 5.29
CA ILE A 202 -5.62 1.59 3.96
C ILE A 202 -5.96 2.74 3.01
N LEU A 203 -5.00 3.06 2.13
CA LEU A 203 -5.21 3.92 0.98
C LEU A 203 -4.62 3.24 -0.25
N PHE A 204 -5.48 2.82 -1.17
CA PHE A 204 -5.10 2.11 -2.37
C PHE A 204 -5.41 2.93 -3.62
N SER A 205 -4.43 3.17 -4.47
CA SER A 205 -4.72 3.70 -5.81
C SER A 205 -5.34 2.59 -6.66
N LEU A 206 -6.42 2.93 -7.35
CA LEU A 206 -7.18 2.00 -8.17
C LEU A 206 -7.40 2.58 -9.57
N HIS A 207 -7.24 1.74 -10.60
CA HIS A 207 -7.60 2.08 -11.97
C HIS A 207 -8.99 1.61 -12.37
N LYS A 208 -9.43 0.49 -11.79
CA LYS A 208 -10.72 -0.12 -12.09
C LYS A 208 -11.76 0.34 -11.08
N ILE A 209 -12.81 0.95 -11.57
CA ILE A 209 -13.92 1.48 -10.75
C ILE A 209 -14.64 0.35 -10.00
N GLU A 210 -14.71 -0.85 -10.59
CA GLU A 210 -15.37 -2.02 -10.01
C GLU A 210 -14.69 -2.47 -8.70
N LEU A 211 -13.42 -2.10 -8.50
CA LEU A 211 -12.68 -2.45 -7.28
C LEU A 211 -12.97 -1.52 -6.09
N ILE A 212 -13.71 -0.42 -6.30
CA ILE A 212 -14.02 0.56 -5.24
C ILE A 212 -15.00 -0.03 -4.20
N ASP A 213 -15.76 -1.05 -4.57
CA ASP A 213 -16.70 -1.67 -3.64
C ASP A 213 -16.00 -2.23 -2.40
N GLY A 214 -16.59 -1.94 -1.23
CA GLY A 214 -16.06 -2.30 0.07
C GLY A 214 -15.12 -1.25 0.70
N PHE A 215 -14.64 -0.25 -0.05
CA PHE A 215 -13.98 0.90 0.54
C PHE A 215 -15.01 1.81 1.23
N THR A 216 -14.57 2.58 2.24
CA THR A 216 -15.46 3.47 3.01
C THR A 216 -15.48 4.89 2.44
N ARG A 217 -14.40 5.31 1.79
CA ARG A 217 -14.21 6.66 1.27
C ARG A 217 -13.52 6.63 -0.09
N VAL A 218 -13.88 7.55 -0.95
CA VAL A 218 -13.29 7.69 -2.30
C VAL A 218 -12.71 9.09 -2.44
N ILE A 219 -11.43 9.13 -2.77
CA ILE A 219 -10.70 10.37 -3.05
C ILE A 219 -10.33 10.38 -4.53
N GLY A 220 -10.73 11.42 -5.24
CA GLY A 220 -10.42 11.64 -6.65
C GLY A 220 -9.33 12.68 -6.83
N LEU A 221 -8.25 12.32 -7.52
CA LEU A 221 -7.19 13.23 -7.94
C LEU A 221 -7.34 13.59 -9.41
N LYS A 222 -7.25 14.91 -9.69
CA LYS A 222 -7.26 15.46 -11.05
C LYS A 222 -6.26 16.60 -11.16
N ASN A 223 -5.31 16.51 -12.09
CA ASN A 223 -4.30 17.54 -12.34
C ASN A 223 -3.50 17.96 -11.10
N GLY A 224 -3.24 17.02 -10.19
CA GLY A 224 -2.50 17.27 -8.95
C GLY A 224 -3.33 17.81 -7.78
N GLU A 225 -4.64 17.94 -7.93
CA GLU A 225 -5.55 18.46 -6.90
C GLU A 225 -6.57 17.39 -6.46
N ILE A 226 -7.08 17.47 -5.23
CA ILE A 226 -8.24 16.68 -4.80
C ILE A 226 -9.48 17.31 -5.42
N SER A 227 -10.09 16.59 -6.37
CA SER A 227 -11.31 17.00 -7.06
C SER A 227 -12.57 16.32 -6.50
N LEU A 228 -12.40 15.28 -5.72
CA LEU A 228 -13.47 14.54 -5.06
C LEU A 228 -12.97 13.99 -3.73
N ASP A 229 -13.80 14.09 -2.69
CA ASP A 229 -13.57 13.49 -1.38
C ASP A 229 -14.92 13.23 -0.72
N ILE A 230 -15.40 12.00 -0.82
CA ILE A 230 -16.75 11.61 -0.40
C ILE A 230 -16.76 10.21 0.21
N LEU A 231 -17.79 9.91 0.99
CA LEU A 231 -18.08 8.55 1.40
C LEU A 231 -18.42 7.68 0.19
N ARG A 232 -18.07 6.38 0.24
CA ARG A 232 -18.31 5.45 -0.88
C ARG A 232 -19.81 5.40 -1.28
N ASP A 233 -20.72 5.45 -0.31
CA ASP A 233 -22.16 5.37 -0.54
C ASP A 233 -22.74 6.60 -1.25
N GLU A 234 -22.01 7.72 -1.22
CA GLU A 234 -22.38 8.97 -1.91
C GLU A 234 -21.85 9.01 -3.35
N LEU A 235 -20.98 8.07 -3.75
CA LEU A 235 -20.40 8.03 -5.09
C LEU A 235 -21.50 7.76 -6.13
N ARG A 236 -21.54 8.59 -7.19
CA ARG A 236 -22.45 8.49 -8.33
C ARG A 236 -21.67 8.62 -9.63
N ASP A 237 -22.25 8.18 -10.73
CA ASP A 237 -21.59 8.18 -12.06
C ASP A 237 -21.12 9.57 -12.51
N PHE A 238 -21.83 10.64 -12.17
CA PHE A 238 -21.42 11.99 -12.52
C PHE A 238 -20.14 12.43 -11.81
N HIS A 239 -19.87 11.95 -10.60
CA HIS A 239 -18.60 12.20 -9.92
C HIS A 239 -17.44 11.58 -10.68
N LEU A 240 -17.62 10.36 -11.18
CA LEU A 240 -16.60 9.66 -11.98
C LEU A 240 -16.29 10.35 -13.29
N LYS A 241 -17.31 10.86 -13.99
CA LYS A 241 -17.15 11.65 -15.22
C LYS A 241 -16.31 12.92 -15.01
N ASN A 242 -16.34 13.50 -13.84
CA ASN A 242 -15.54 14.69 -13.52
C ASN A 242 -14.08 14.38 -13.24
N ILE A 243 -13.75 13.13 -12.85
CA ILE A 243 -12.40 12.67 -12.55
C ILE A 243 -11.71 12.12 -13.81
N TYR A 244 -12.44 11.37 -14.60
CA TYR A 244 -12.01 10.79 -15.87
C TYR A 244 -12.49 11.60 -17.09
#